data_db8430517dc549da4526ea558b2bf9f7
#
_entry.id   db8430517dc549da4526ea558b2bf9f7
#
_cell.length_a   1.000
_cell.length_b   1.000
_cell.length_c   1.000
_cell.angle_alpha   90.00
_cell.angle_beta   90.00
_cell.angle_gamma   90.00
#
_symmetry.space_group_name_H-M   'P 1'
#
loop_
_entity.id
_entity.type
_entity.pdbx_description
1 polymer ?
#
loop_
_entity_poly.entity_id
_entity_poly.type
_entity_poly.pdbx_seq_one_letter_code
_entity_poly.pdbx_strand_id
1 'polypeptide(L)'
;MTILRFGIKQEAVVEGNGNGKKKRRKRIIIWSSIAAGVVALVVTGVLIASSSGTKIDPSKLAKVEKGDLAKSVVATGKIEPITKVEIKSKASGIVKKLYVDYGDKVKKGQTLAELDKEEIQARVDQARAQLEASSASLNGTRADLERAKVDAEGPDVPLLKRAYVRAQGMAKEGVVSASALDDAQKNYEMSLNKQNVSKAQLQVLQAKIGQAQGQVAQDRANLKQLEEQLGYTTIESPIDGIILSRDVEIGDAVSSILVLGSSATLVMTLGDTSEVYVKGKVDESDIGKVYLGQPARIKVESFKDKTFTGKVTKISPMGVEKDNVTTFEVRVSINNPEGVLKAMMTANAEIILEEHKGVLQIPEGSIIYDKDKKASVEVPDPKAKEGKRKLAVNIGISNGAKTELLQGLKEGDQVVLQ
;
A
#
# COMPACT_ATOMS: atom_id res chain seq x y z
N MET A 1 -37.94 0.25 60.74
CA MET A 1 -37.85 -0.77 61.79
C MET A 1 -36.65 -0.40 62.64
N THR A 2 -36.72 0.12 63.67
CA THR A 2 -36.90 -0.05 65.10
C THR A 2 -35.77 0.75 65.76
N ILE A 3 -36.01 1.97 66.38
CA ILE A 3 -36.44 2.21 67.78
C ILE A 3 -35.34 1.80 68.78
N LEU A 4 -34.78 2.63 69.60
CA LEU A 4 -35.19 3.22 70.91
C LEU A 4 -33.91 3.73 71.58
N ARG A 5 -33.81 4.93 72.10
CA ARG A 5 -34.46 5.61 73.28
C ARG A 5 -33.64 5.47 74.60
N PHE A 6 -33.58 6.69 75.23
CA PHE A 6 -33.57 7.01 76.70
C PHE A 6 -32.22 6.98 77.42
N GLY A 7 -31.96 7.84 78.37
CA GLY A 7 -32.71 8.82 79.16
C GLY A 7 -31.79 9.53 80.15
N ILE A 8 -32.07 10.71 80.41
CA ILE A 8 -32.41 11.53 81.56
C ILE A 8 -32.04 11.02 82.96
N LYS A 9 -31.40 11.91 83.76
CA LYS A 9 -31.78 12.39 85.10
C LYS A 9 -30.63 13.20 85.72
N GLN A 10 -30.76 14.45 85.99
CA GLN A 10 -31.34 15.18 87.10
C GLN A 10 -30.72 14.96 88.49
N GLU A 11 -30.40 16.18 89.05
CA GLU A 11 -30.57 16.70 90.41
C GLU A 11 -29.48 16.34 91.44
N ALA A 12 -29.07 17.17 92.36
CA ALA A 12 -29.62 18.38 93.02
C ALA A 12 -28.53 19.07 93.86
N VAL A 13 -28.59 20.41 93.92
CA VAL A 13 -28.71 21.33 95.08
C VAL A 13 -28.02 20.90 96.41
N VAL A 14 -27.23 21.77 96.97
CA VAL A 14 -27.42 22.42 98.27
C VAL A 14 -26.27 23.44 98.62
N GLU A 15 -26.69 24.59 99.02
CA GLU A 15 -26.19 25.75 99.76
C GLU A 15 -24.98 25.64 100.68
N GLY A 16 -24.34 26.82 100.88
CA GLY A 16 -23.57 27.07 102.09
C GLY A 16 -22.61 28.30 102.02
N ASN A 17 -23.14 29.45 102.15
CA ASN A 17 -22.79 30.66 102.83
C ASN A 17 -21.40 30.83 103.41
N GLY A 18 -20.77 32.02 103.30
CA GLY A 18 -19.91 32.61 104.30
C GLY A 18 -18.61 33.30 103.87
N ASN A 19 -18.69 34.63 103.85
CA ASN A 19 -17.66 35.61 104.27
C ASN A 19 -16.27 35.65 103.56
N GLY A 20 -15.90 36.75 102.90
CA GLY A 20 -15.40 37.91 103.52
C GLY A 20 -14.26 38.62 102.79
N LYS A 21 -14.44 39.78 102.40
CA LYS A 21 -13.59 40.90 102.07
C LYS A 21 -12.04 40.76 102.24
N LYS A 22 -11.34 40.05 101.37
CA LYS A 22 -9.87 40.25 101.15
C LYS A 22 -9.38 39.83 99.75
N LYS A 23 -10.20 39.65 98.76
CA LYS A 23 -9.86 39.14 97.40
C LYS A 23 -9.92 40.13 96.23
N ARG A 24 -10.11 41.43 96.44
CA ARG A 24 -10.23 42.39 95.31
C ARG A 24 -8.90 42.80 94.64
N ARG A 25 -7.75 42.74 95.31
CA ARG A 25 -6.46 43.10 94.70
C ARG A 25 -5.77 41.96 93.96
N LYS A 26 -5.96 40.68 94.33
CA LYS A 26 -5.37 39.54 93.61
C LYS A 26 -6.13 39.25 92.35
N ARG A 27 -7.42 39.53 92.20
CA ARG A 27 -8.22 39.30 90.98
C ARG A 27 -7.87 40.23 89.85
N ILE A 28 -7.48 41.46 90.10
CA ILE A 28 -7.10 42.43 89.03
C ILE A 28 -5.77 42.05 88.40
N ILE A 29 -4.78 41.53 89.16
CA ILE A 29 -3.49 41.08 88.62
C ILE A 29 -3.64 39.81 87.82
N ILE A 30 -4.53 38.86 88.23
CA ILE A 30 -4.79 37.63 87.47
C ILE A 30 -5.55 37.96 86.17
N TRP A 31 -6.49 38.88 86.21
CA TRP A 31 -7.22 39.27 85.01
C TRP A 31 -6.38 40.08 83.99
N SER A 32 -5.42 40.90 84.50
CA SER A 32 -4.48 41.60 83.61
C SER A 32 -3.45 40.67 82.99
N SER A 33 -2.98 39.62 83.71
CA SER A 33 -2.07 38.59 83.13
C SER A 33 -2.78 37.66 82.15
N ILE A 34 -4.07 37.37 82.39
CA ILE A 34 -4.88 36.61 81.41
C ILE A 34 -5.15 37.42 80.16
N ALA A 35 -5.47 38.76 80.35
CA ALA A 35 -5.67 39.64 79.20
C ALA A 35 -4.37 39.85 78.39
N ALA A 36 -3.22 39.97 79.04
CA ALA A 36 -1.93 40.01 78.32
C ALA A 36 -1.56 38.69 77.63
N GLY A 37 -1.90 37.55 78.24
CA GLY A 37 -1.74 36.26 77.63
C GLY A 37 -2.63 36.03 76.41
N VAL A 38 -3.90 36.50 76.50
CA VAL A 38 -4.81 36.45 75.36
C VAL A 38 -4.38 37.38 74.23
N VAL A 39 -3.92 38.57 74.53
CA VAL A 39 -3.36 39.47 73.51
C VAL A 39 -2.08 38.93 72.91
N ALA A 40 -1.19 38.31 73.68
CA ALA A 40 0.00 37.62 73.15
C ALA A 40 -0.36 36.42 72.27
N LEU A 41 -1.41 35.65 72.68
CA LEU A 41 -1.92 34.51 71.83
C LEU A 41 -2.61 35.04 70.57
N VAL A 42 -3.34 36.12 70.61
CA VAL A 42 -3.95 36.73 69.43
C VAL A 42 -2.88 37.34 68.53
N VAL A 43 -1.87 37.99 69.05
CA VAL A 43 -0.76 38.57 68.29
C VAL A 43 0.10 37.43 67.65
N THR A 44 0.40 36.36 68.40
CA THR A 44 1.09 35.23 67.87
C THR A 44 0.23 34.48 66.87
N GLY A 45 -1.09 34.35 67.11
CA GLY A 45 -2.04 33.74 66.14
C GLY A 45 -2.13 34.58 64.87
N VAL A 46 -2.18 35.90 64.95
CA VAL A 46 -2.17 36.80 63.78
C VAL A 46 -0.82 36.77 63.04
N LEU A 47 0.31 36.72 63.80
CA LEU A 47 1.63 36.54 63.15
C LEU A 47 1.82 35.20 62.49
N ILE A 48 1.28 34.12 63.03
CA ILE A 48 1.29 32.77 62.40
C ILE A 48 0.32 32.76 61.22
N ALA A 49 -0.87 33.33 61.31
CA ALA A 49 -1.82 33.45 60.24
C ALA A 49 -1.35 34.33 59.07
N SER A 50 -0.55 35.36 59.34
CA SER A 50 0.04 36.26 58.33
C SER A 50 1.28 35.67 57.69
N SER A 51 1.89 34.59 58.25
CA SER A 51 3.02 33.84 57.62
C SER A 51 2.61 32.62 56.86
N SER A 52 1.32 32.25 56.84
CA SER A 52 0.79 31.19 56.01
C SER A 52 0.60 31.63 54.56
N GLY A 53 1.70 31.94 53.89
CA GLY A 53 1.69 32.02 52.42
C GLY A 53 1.18 30.71 51.89
N THR A 54 0.17 30.73 51.05
CA THR A 54 -0.40 29.56 50.38
C THR A 54 0.72 28.80 49.71
N LYS A 55 1.17 27.68 50.29
CA LYS A 55 2.20 26.82 49.69
C LYS A 55 1.59 26.19 48.43
N ILE A 56 2.15 26.51 47.28
CA ILE A 56 1.78 25.89 46.01
C ILE A 56 2.15 24.40 46.15
N ASP A 57 1.24 23.50 45.78
CA ASP A 57 1.46 22.07 45.77
C ASP A 57 2.68 21.78 44.86
N PRO A 58 3.72 21.05 45.36
CA PRO A 58 4.90 20.72 44.60
C PRO A 58 4.59 19.95 43.30
N SER A 59 3.46 19.21 43.24
CA SER A 59 3.00 18.48 42.04
C SER A 59 2.56 19.40 40.93
N LYS A 60 2.25 20.68 41.24
CA LYS A 60 1.86 21.72 40.28
C LYS A 60 3.03 22.57 39.80
N LEU A 61 4.25 22.26 40.20
CA LEU A 61 5.43 23.01 39.80
C LEU A 61 6.16 22.24 38.68
N ALA A 62 6.37 22.91 37.56
CA ALA A 62 7.22 22.43 36.48
C ALA A 62 8.45 23.36 36.36
N LYS A 63 9.58 22.79 35.94
CA LYS A 63 10.81 23.54 35.69
C LYS A 63 10.93 23.91 34.22
N VAL A 64 11.52 25.10 33.99
CA VAL A 64 11.97 25.49 32.66
C VAL A 64 13.20 24.64 32.33
N GLU A 65 13.11 23.82 31.27
CA GLU A 65 14.16 22.92 30.81
C GLU A 65 14.70 23.39 29.48
N LYS A 66 15.97 23.07 29.20
CA LYS A 66 16.56 23.27 27.89
C LYS A 66 16.53 21.97 27.11
N GLY A 67 16.05 22.00 25.85
CA GLY A 67 15.97 20.82 25.02
C GLY A 67 15.58 21.14 23.59
N ASP A 68 15.50 20.08 22.77
CA ASP A 68 15.07 20.22 21.38
C ASP A 68 13.54 20.16 21.32
N LEU A 69 12.95 21.09 20.60
CA LEU A 69 11.50 21.15 20.39
C LEU A 69 11.18 21.14 18.91
N ALA A 70 10.35 20.20 18.52
CA ALA A 70 9.87 20.10 17.15
C ALA A 70 8.35 20.23 17.11
N LYS A 71 7.87 21.09 16.24
CA LYS A 71 6.46 21.14 15.85
C LYS A 71 6.26 20.14 14.72
N SER A 72 5.35 19.21 14.90
CA SER A 72 5.13 18.12 13.95
C SER A 72 3.66 17.87 13.69
N VAL A 73 3.38 17.30 12.52
CA VAL A 73 2.10 16.69 12.17
C VAL A 73 2.26 15.18 12.23
N VAL A 74 1.36 14.50 12.90
CA VAL A 74 1.39 13.05 13.05
C VAL A 74 0.54 12.41 11.94
N ALA A 75 1.18 11.56 11.13
CA ALA A 75 0.51 10.72 10.15
C ALA A 75 0.53 9.27 10.64
N THR A 76 -0.61 8.79 11.13
CA THR A 76 -0.76 7.39 11.56
C THR A 76 -1.16 6.52 10.38
N GLY A 77 -0.50 5.38 10.24
CA GLY A 77 -0.79 4.48 9.14
C GLY A 77 -0.09 3.13 9.23
N LYS A 78 -0.05 2.44 8.10
CA LYS A 78 0.60 1.13 7.97
C LYS A 78 1.83 1.22 7.09
N ILE A 79 2.80 0.37 7.39
CA ILE A 79 3.98 0.19 6.55
C ILE A 79 3.58 -0.64 5.33
N GLU A 80 3.88 -0.13 4.15
CA GLU A 80 3.70 -0.84 2.88
C GLU A 80 5.04 -0.93 2.14
N PRO A 81 5.29 -2.01 1.39
CA PRO A 81 6.46 -2.13 0.53
C PRO A 81 6.36 -1.14 -0.63
N ILE A 82 7.50 -0.71 -1.20
CA ILE A 82 7.53 0.25 -2.31
C ILE A 82 6.77 -0.28 -3.52
N THR A 83 6.85 -1.58 -3.77
CA THR A 83 6.10 -2.27 -4.81
C THR A 83 5.36 -3.44 -4.19
N LYS A 84 4.05 -3.53 -4.46
CA LYS A 84 3.20 -4.66 -4.08
C LYS A 84 2.51 -5.17 -5.34
N VAL A 85 2.65 -6.47 -5.61
CA VAL A 85 2.02 -7.13 -6.76
C VAL A 85 1.19 -8.30 -6.28
N GLU A 86 -0.08 -8.31 -6.62
CA GLU A 86 -1.00 -9.42 -6.40
C GLU A 86 -0.98 -10.34 -7.62
N ILE A 87 -0.49 -11.54 -7.45
CA ILE A 87 -0.45 -12.56 -8.51
C ILE A 87 -1.75 -13.32 -8.51
N LYS A 88 -2.50 -13.12 -9.58
CA LYS A 88 -3.77 -13.80 -9.83
C LYS A 88 -3.59 -14.83 -10.94
N SER A 89 -4.31 -15.96 -10.84
CA SER A 89 -4.22 -17.00 -11.87
C SER A 89 -4.78 -16.53 -13.21
N LYS A 90 -4.06 -16.82 -14.29
CA LYS A 90 -4.51 -16.65 -15.68
C LYS A 90 -5.14 -17.91 -16.26
N ALA A 91 -4.89 -19.08 -15.65
CA ALA A 91 -5.52 -20.35 -16.01
C ALA A 91 -6.45 -20.82 -14.87
N SER A 92 -7.49 -21.55 -15.22
CA SER A 92 -8.29 -22.30 -14.25
C SER A 92 -7.74 -23.70 -14.12
N GLY A 93 -7.73 -24.26 -12.92
CA GLY A 93 -7.21 -25.60 -12.67
C GLY A 93 -6.98 -25.86 -11.19
N ILE A 94 -6.37 -27.00 -10.88
CA ILE A 94 -6.00 -27.38 -9.51
C ILE A 94 -4.51 -27.12 -9.31
N VAL A 95 -4.13 -26.56 -8.18
CA VAL A 95 -2.73 -26.34 -7.82
C VAL A 95 -2.07 -27.70 -7.57
N LYS A 96 -1.11 -28.06 -8.42
CA LYS A 96 -0.39 -29.34 -8.37
C LYS A 96 0.88 -29.24 -7.54
N LYS A 97 1.60 -28.09 -7.63
CA LYS A 97 2.85 -27.85 -6.90
C LYS A 97 2.98 -26.39 -6.52
N LEU A 98 3.56 -26.17 -5.36
CA LEU A 98 4.03 -24.86 -4.88
C LEU A 98 5.55 -24.97 -4.66
N TYR A 99 6.30 -24.01 -5.21
CA TYR A 99 7.77 -24.01 -5.17
C TYR A 99 8.34 -23.03 -4.16
N VAL A 100 7.48 -22.17 -3.62
CA VAL A 100 7.84 -21.09 -2.70
C VAL A 100 6.79 -20.94 -1.61
N ASP A 101 7.22 -20.37 -0.47
CA ASP A 101 6.34 -20.07 0.65
C ASP A 101 6.50 -18.60 1.09
N TYR A 102 5.63 -18.13 2.04
CA TYR A 102 5.73 -16.77 2.56
C TYR A 102 7.10 -16.55 3.23
N GLY A 103 7.71 -15.41 2.93
CA GLY A 103 9.06 -15.04 3.40
C GLY A 103 10.19 -15.41 2.43
N ASP A 104 9.94 -16.23 1.41
CA ASP A 104 10.94 -16.59 0.42
C ASP A 104 11.27 -15.41 -0.51
N LYS A 105 12.55 -15.27 -0.84
CA LYS A 105 13.03 -14.32 -1.86
C LYS A 105 12.93 -14.95 -3.23
N VAL A 106 12.31 -14.24 -4.16
CA VAL A 106 12.10 -14.69 -5.53
C VAL A 106 12.66 -13.70 -6.54
N LYS A 107 13.05 -14.22 -7.71
CA LYS A 107 13.51 -13.43 -8.85
C LYS A 107 12.42 -13.37 -9.92
N LYS A 108 12.46 -12.33 -10.72
CA LYS A 108 11.60 -12.20 -11.90
C LYS A 108 11.78 -13.42 -12.83
N GLY A 109 10.66 -14.01 -13.28
CA GLY A 109 10.63 -15.23 -14.10
C GLY A 109 10.80 -16.53 -13.31
N GLN A 110 10.98 -16.48 -11.99
CA GLN A 110 11.03 -17.69 -11.17
C GLN A 110 9.64 -18.30 -11.04
N THR A 111 9.54 -19.62 -11.24
CA THR A 111 8.29 -20.37 -11.07
C THR A 111 7.90 -20.39 -9.59
N LEU A 112 6.67 -19.99 -9.29
CA LEU A 112 6.10 -19.94 -7.96
C LEU A 112 5.16 -21.10 -7.68
N ALA A 113 4.29 -21.40 -8.66
CA ALA A 113 3.30 -22.47 -8.58
C ALA A 113 3.08 -23.10 -9.94
N GLU A 114 2.62 -24.32 -9.95
CA GLU A 114 2.24 -25.08 -11.14
C GLU A 114 0.84 -25.67 -10.95
N LEU A 115 -0.04 -25.37 -11.90
CA LEU A 115 -1.36 -26.00 -11.97
C LEU A 115 -1.28 -27.35 -12.65
N ASP A 116 -2.29 -28.18 -12.48
CA ASP A 116 -2.41 -29.40 -13.26
C ASP A 116 -2.57 -29.05 -14.74
N LYS A 117 -1.66 -29.60 -15.56
CA LYS A 117 -1.56 -29.33 -16.99
C LYS A 117 -1.91 -30.50 -17.87
N GLU A 118 -2.31 -31.63 -17.28
CA GLU A 118 -2.51 -32.88 -18.06
C GLU A 118 -3.56 -32.69 -19.14
N GLU A 119 -4.69 -32.07 -18.84
CA GLU A 119 -5.76 -31.81 -19.81
C GLU A 119 -5.32 -30.86 -20.92
N ILE A 120 -4.72 -29.72 -20.56
CA ILE A 120 -4.30 -28.72 -21.55
C ILE A 120 -3.14 -29.24 -22.40
N GLN A 121 -2.23 -30.03 -21.81
CA GLN A 121 -1.15 -30.68 -22.54
C GLN A 121 -1.71 -31.62 -23.60
N ALA A 122 -2.69 -32.47 -23.26
CA ALA A 122 -3.36 -33.35 -24.22
C ALA A 122 -4.02 -32.57 -25.38
N ARG A 123 -4.62 -31.43 -25.10
CA ARG A 123 -5.19 -30.51 -26.11
C ARG A 123 -4.12 -29.91 -27.03
N VAL A 124 -2.98 -29.54 -26.49
CA VAL A 124 -1.82 -29.01 -27.24
C VAL A 124 -1.31 -30.10 -28.16
N ASP A 125 -1.15 -31.35 -27.67
CA ASP A 125 -0.65 -32.49 -28.47
C ASP A 125 -1.64 -32.85 -29.59
N GLN A 126 -2.95 -32.80 -29.32
CA GLN A 126 -3.99 -32.98 -30.35
C GLN A 126 -3.91 -31.88 -31.43
N ALA A 127 -3.78 -30.61 -31.05
CA ALA A 127 -3.68 -29.52 -32.01
C ALA A 127 -2.39 -29.59 -32.83
N ARG A 128 -1.29 -30.07 -32.24
CA ARG A 128 -0.02 -30.30 -32.93
C ARG A 128 -0.18 -31.37 -33.98
N ALA A 129 -0.81 -32.51 -33.65
CA ALA A 129 -1.10 -33.56 -34.61
C ALA A 129 -2.02 -33.08 -35.76
N GLN A 130 -3.01 -32.22 -35.45
CA GLN A 130 -3.88 -31.63 -36.44
C GLN A 130 -3.10 -30.70 -37.40
N LEU A 131 -2.20 -29.86 -36.90
CA LEU A 131 -1.33 -29.02 -37.72
C LEU A 131 -0.41 -29.84 -38.60
N GLU A 132 0.12 -30.95 -38.09
CA GLU A 132 0.94 -31.89 -38.89
C GLU A 132 0.14 -32.51 -40.04
N ALA A 133 -1.09 -32.96 -39.76
CA ALA A 133 -1.99 -33.52 -40.77
C ALA A 133 -2.34 -32.51 -41.86
N SER A 134 -2.67 -31.28 -41.52
CA SER A 134 -2.95 -30.23 -42.49
C SER A 134 -1.72 -29.83 -43.31
N SER A 135 -0.54 -29.82 -42.66
CA SER A 135 0.74 -29.57 -43.33
C SER A 135 1.09 -30.69 -44.35
N ALA A 136 0.84 -31.96 -44.00
CA ALA A 136 1.01 -33.09 -44.90
C ALA A 136 0.04 -33.01 -46.10
N SER A 137 -1.22 -32.60 -45.86
CA SER A 137 -2.22 -32.36 -46.92
C SER A 137 -1.78 -31.25 -47.89
N LEU A 138 -1.25 -30.13 -47.35
CA LEU A 138 -0.67 -29.07 -48.18
C LEU A 138 0.49 -29.56 -49.02
N ASN A 139 1.39 -30.37 -48.46
CA ASN A 139 2.52 -30.94 -49.21
C ASN A 139 2.04 -31.92 -50.30
N GLY A 140 0.99 -32.70 -50.03
CA GLY A 140 0.35 -33.56 -51.06
C GLY A 140 -0.20 -32.72 -52.22
N THR A 141 -0.95 -31.64 -51.89
CA THR A 141 -1.50 -30.76 -52.95
C THR A 141 -0.39 -30.04 -53.74
N ARG A 142 0.73 -29.72 -53.13
CA ARG A 142 1.92 -29.17 -53.82
C ARG A 142 2.54 -30.20 -54.76
N ALA A 143 2.66 -31.45 -54.35
CA ALA A 143 3.16 -32.54 -55.20
C ALA A 143 2.25 -32.77 -56.42
N ASP A 144 0.91 -32.69 -56.22
CA ASP A 144 -0.06 -32.74 -57.31
C ASP A 144 0.11 -31.59 -58.30
N LEU A 145 0.37 -30.35 -57.80
CA LEU A 145 0.66 -29.23 -58.67
C LEU A 145 1.93 -29.44 -59.51
N GLU A 146 3.01 -29.94 -58.90
CA GLU A 146 4.25 -30.22 -59.63
C GLU A 146 4.03 -31.29 -60.73
N ARG A 147 3.25 -32.34 -60.43
CA ARG A 147 2.87 -33.34 -61.46
C ARG A 147 2.07 -32.68 -62.58
N ALA A 148 1.05 -31.89 -62.24
CA ALA A 148 0.22 -31.21 -63.24
C ALA A 148 0.99 -30.18 -64.08
N LYS A 149 2.07 -29.58 -63.55
CA LYS A 149 2.95 -28.71 -64.35
C LYS A 149 3.64 -29.47 -65.48
N VAL A 150 4.15 -30.70 -65.23
CA VAL A 150 4.76 -31.51 -66.24
C VAL A 150 3.74 -31.84 -67.33
N ASP A 151 2.50 -32.24 -66.97
CA ASP A 151 1.44 -32.51 -67.94
C ASP A 151 1.07 -31.29 -68.79
N ALA A 152 1.09 -30.10 -68.18
CA ALA A 152 0.78 -28.81 -68.82
C ALA A 152 1.90 -28.31 -69.77
N GLU A 153 3.14 -28.82 -69.63
CA GLU A 153 4.20 -28.49 -70.57
C GLU A 153 3.85 -29.11 -71.97
N GLY A 154 3.04 -30.18 -72.00
CA GLY A 154 2.54 -30.83 -73.24
C GLY A 154 3.67 -31.29 -74.12
N PRO A 155 4.49 -32.26 -73.70
CA PRO A 155 5.70 -32.68 -74.45
C PRO A 155 5.41 -33.22 -75.83
N ASP A 156 4.19 -33.69 -76.06
CA ASP A 156 3.77 -34.21 -77.37
C ASP A 156 3.42 -33.11 -78.36
N VAL A 157 3.01 -31.90 -77.92
CA VAL A 157 2.54 -30.85 -78.76
C VAL A 157 3.56 -30.36 -79.79
N PRO A 158 4.86 -30.14 -79.46
CA PRO A 158 5.88 -29.80 -80.43
C PRO A 158 6.16 -30.83 -81.45
N LEU A 159 6.02 -32.10 -81.10
CA LEU A 159 6.25 -33.23 -82.00
C LEU A 159 5.09 -33.30 -83.01
N LEU A 160 3.85 -33.35 -82.57
CA LEU A 160 2.65 -33.41 -83.40
C LEU A 160 2.47 -32.17 -84.28
N LYS A 161 2.86 -30.98 -83.77
CA LYS A 161 2.94 -29.74 -84.56
C LYS A 161 3.89 -29.88 -85.74
N ARG A 162 5.09 -30.45 -85.53
CA ARG A 162 6.05 -30.68 -86.58
C ARG A 162 5.55 -31.76 -87.60
N ALA A 163 4.84 -32.79 -87.11
CA ALA A 163 4.23 -33.83 -87.97
C ALA A 163 3.13 -33.19 -88.85
N TYR A 164 2.26 -32.31 -88.28
CA TYR A 164 1.22 -31.63 -89.02
C TYR A 164 1.79 -30.69 -90.09
N VAL A 165 2.78 -29.83 -89.71
CA VAL A 165 3.44 -28.91 -90.66
C VAL A 165 4.10 -29.70 -91.81
N ARG A 166 4.70 -30.85 -91.55
CA ARG A 166 5.30 -31.73 -92.58
C ARG A 166 4.23 -32.32 -93.46
N ALA A 167 3.13 -32.87 -92.93
CA ALA A 167 2.02 -33.38 -93.69
C ALA A 167 1.38 -32.28 -94.58
N GLN A 168 1.25 -31.05 -94.08
CA GLN A 168 0.75 -29.90 -94.84
C GLN A 168 1.64 -29.53 -96.03
N GLY A 169 2.98 -29.59 -95.84
CA GLY A 169 3.93 -29.40 -97.00
C GLY A 169 3.79 -30.49 -98.03
N MET A 170 3.78 -31.75 -97.61
CA MET A 170 3.66 -32.90 -98.56
C MET A 170 2.29 -32.98 -99.26
N ALA A 171 1.18 -32.56 -98.62
CA ALA A 171 -0.13 -32.42 -99.18
C ALA A 171 -0.17 -31.36 -100.33
N LYS A 172 0.49 -30.23 -100.17
CA LYS A 172 0.66 -29.21 -101.20
C LYS A 172 1.39 -29.68 -102.44
N GLU A 173 2.33 -30.58 -102.21
CA GLU A 173 3.11 -31.19 -103.28
C GLU A 173 2.41 -32.43 -103.90
N GLY A 174 1.21 -32.79 -103.39
CA GLY A 174 0.43 -33.97 -103.90
C GLY A 174 0.98 -35.31 -103.49
N VAL A 175 1.91 -35.38 -102.50
CA VAL A 175 2.60 -36.55 -102.03
C VAL A 175 1.77 -37.40 -101.05
N VAL A 176 0.86 -36.77 -100.29
CA VAL A 176 0.01 -37.42 -99.26
C VAL A 176 -1.47 -37.10 -99.54
N SER A 177 -2.38 -38.02 -99.06
CA SER A 177 -3.82 -37.90 -99.21
C SER A 177 -4.37 -36.77 -98.27
N ALA A 178 -5.52 -36.18 -98.62
CA ALA A 178 -6.23 -35.23 -97.76
C ALA A 178 -6.54 -35.88 -96.38
N SER A 179 -6.90 -37.13 -96.32
CA SER A 179 -7.17 -37.89 -95.11
C SER A 179 -5.94 -37.93 -94.18
N ALA A 180 -4.73 -38.11 -94.73
CA ALA A 180 -3.49 -38.10 -93.93
C ALA A 180 -3.16 -36.74 -93.34
N LEU A 181 -3.50 -35.63 -94.06
CA LEU A 181 -3.39 -34.28 -93.53
C LEU A 181 -4.40 -34.08 -92.43
N ASP A 182 -5.66 -34.49 -92.64
CA ASP A 182 -6.74 -34.35 -91.65
C ASP A 182 -6.42 -35.07 -90.34
N ASP A 183 -5.85 -36.32 -90.45
CA ASP A 183 -5.41 -37.14 -89.31
C ASP A 183 -4.26 -36.39 -88.53
N ALA A 184 -3.28 -35.85 -89.23
CA ALA A 184 -2.18 -35.12 -88.62
C ALA A 184 -2.68 -33.85 -87.96
N GLN A 185 -3.61 -33.13 -88.56
CA GLN A 185 -4.25 -31.95 -87.98
C GLN A 185 -5.05 -32.31 -86.72
N LYS A 186 -5.91 -33.33 -86.81
CA LYS A 186 -6.70 -33.84 -85.67
C LYS A 186 -5.82 -34.16 -84.46
N ASN A 187 -4.74 -34.95 -84.76
CA ASN A 187 -3.81 -35.35 -83.66
C ASN A 187 -3.14 -34.09 -82.98
N TYR A 188 -2.74 -33.11 -83.78
CA TYR A 188 -2.17 -31.87 -83.24
C TYR A 188 -3.20 -31.11 -82.43
N GLU A 189 -4.42 -30.89 -82.91
CA GLU A 189 -5.51 -30.19 -82.21
C GLU A 189 -5.93 -30.90 -80.95
N MET A 190 -6.02 -32.21 -80.93
CA MET A 190 -6.28 -32.99 -79.70
C MET A 190 -5.20 -32.79 -78.64
N SER A 191 -3.92 -32.82 -79.08
CA SER A 191 -2.80 -32.60 -78.16
C SER A 191 -2.82 -31.18 -77.61
N LEU A 192 -3.12 -30.16 -78.41
CA LEU A 192 -3.24 -28.78 -78.01
C LEU A 192 -4.40 -28.59 -76.99
N ASN A 193 -5.55 -29.19 -77.27
CA ASN A 193 -6.69 -29.17 -76.33
C ASN A 193 -6.35 -29.82 -75.00
N LYS A 194 -5.67 -31.00 -75.01
CA LYS A 194 -5.20 -31.65 -73.77
C LYS A 194 -4.27 -30.78 -73.02
N GLN A 195 -3.31 -30.06 -73.65
CA GLN A 195 -2.42 -29.12 -73.00
C GLN A 195 -3.19 -27.97 -72.36
N ASN A 196 -4.20 -27.40 -73.07
CA ASN A 196 -5.00 -26.31 -72.56
C ASN A 196 -5.82 -26.72 -71.34
N VAL A 197 -6.38 -27.92 -71.32
CA VAL A 197 -7.09 -28.47 -70.13
C VAL A 197 -6.12 -28.62 -68.95
N SER A 198 -4.89 -29.21 -69.22
CA SER A 198 -3.90 -29.33 -68.17
C SER A 198 -3.46 -27.95 -67.59
N LYS A 199 -3.30 -26.92 -68.45
CA LYS A 199 -3.02 -25.55 -68.00
C LYS A 199 -4.16 -24.98 -67.15
N ALA A 200 -5.42 -25.20 -67.48
CA ALA A 200 -6.56 -24.79 -66.68
C ALA A 200 -6.58 -25.49 -65.32
N GLN A 201 -6.18 -26.76 -65.27
CA GLN A 201 -6.08 -27.56 -64.05
C GLN A 201 -5.05 -26.97 -63.06
N LEU A 202 -3.95 -26.32 -63.57
CA LEU A 202 -2.98 -25.64 -62.70
C LEU A 202 -3.61 -24.54 -61.82
N GLN A 203 -4.54 -23.76 -62.39
CA GLN A 203 -5.23 -22.69 -61.62
C GLN A 203 -6.09 -23.29 -60.51
N VAL A 204 -6.77 -24.41 -60.80
CA VAL A 204 -7.58 -25.12 -59.79
C VAL A 204 -6.70 -25.65 -58.65
N LEU A 205 -5.55 -26.26 -58.98
CA LEU A 205 -4.61 -26.75 -57.96
C LEU A 205 -3.98 -25.61 -57.18
N GLN A 206 -3.70 -24.48 -57.81
CA GLN A 206 -3.18 -23.30 -57.15
C GLN A 206 -4.17 -22.72 -56.13
N ALA A 207 -5.48 -22.70 -56.50
CA ALA A 207 -6.54 -22.32 -55.57
C ALA A 207 -6.67 -23.31 -54.38
N LYS A 208 -6.54 -24.64 -54.66
CA LYS A 208 -6.51 -25.66 -53.59
C LYS A 208 -5.33 -25.47 -52.63
N ILE A 209 -4.15 -25.13 -53.17
CA ILE A 209 -2.99 -24.81 -52.31
C ILE A 209 -3.30 -23.59 -51.41
N GLY A 210 -3.92 -22.54 -51.93
CA GLY A 210 -4.34 -21.39 -51.12
C GLY A 210 -5.30 -21.79 -50.01
N GLN A 211 -6.27 -22.67 -50.30
CA GLN A 211 -7.18 -23.23 -49.29
C GLN A 211 -6.45 -24.02 -48.24
N ALA A 212 -5.53 -24.93 -48.63
CA ALA A 212 -4.75 -25.79 -47.72
C ALA A 212 -3.81 -24.92 -46.86
N GLN A 213 -3.21 -23.83 -47.42
CA GLN A 213 -2.41 -22.88 -46.66
C GLN A 213 -3.26 -22.16 -45.61
N GLY A 214 -4.50 -21.77 -45.95
CA GLY A 214 -5.44 -21.17 -44.99
C GLY A 214 -5.74 -22.11 -43.81
N GLN A 215 -5.94 -23.42 -44.09
CA GLN A 215 -6.15 -24.43 -43.06
C GLN A 215 -4.94 -24.58 -42.13
N VAL A 216 -3.72 -24.66 -42.69
CA VAL A 216 -2.47 -24.74 -41.91
C VAL A 216 -2.32 -23.48 -41.04
N ALA A 217 -2.65 -22.30 -41.55
CA ALA A 217 -2.59 -21.05 -40.80
C ALA A 217 -3.58 -21.06 -39.62
N GLN A 218 -4.81 -21.57 -39.85
CA GLN A 218 -5.83 -21.70 -38.80
C GLN A 218 -5.38 -22.68 -37.71
N ASP A 219 -4.90 -23.88 -38.10
CA ASP A 219 -4.46 -24.90 -37.12
C ASP A 219 -3.24 -24.43 -36.34
N ARG A 220 -2.31 -23.67 -36.96
CA ARG A 220 -1.17 -23.04 -36.30
C ARG A 220 -1.62 -21.99 -35.28
N ALA A 221 -2.61 -21.19 -35.63
CA ALA A 221 -3.15 -20.18 -34.70
C ALA A 221 -3.83 -20.84 -33.48
N ASN A 222 -4.57 -21.94 -33.73
CA ASN A 222 -5.18 -22.75 -32.67
C ASN A 222 -4.12 -23.36 -31.72
N LEU A 223 -3.09 -24.00 -32.31
CA LEU A 223 -1.98 -24.55 -31.52
C LEU A 223 -1.32 -23.44 -30.64
N LYS A 224 -1.00 -22.31 -31.24
CA LYS A 224 -0.41 -21.20 -30.51
C LYS A 224 -1.27 -20.76 -29.33
N GLN A 225 -2.59 -20.64 -29.52
CA GLN A 225 -3.52 -20.26 -28.45
C GLN A 225 -3.49 -21.28 -27.28
N LEU A 226 -3.44 -22.57 -27.60
CA LEU A 226 -3.38 -23.63 -26.59
C LEU A 226 -2.02 -23.66 -25.87
N GLU A 227 -0.92 -23.43 -26.61
CA GLU A 227 0.42 -23.28 -26.00
C GLU A 227 0.51 -22.10 -25.05
N GLU A 228 -0.13 -20.96 -25.37
CA GLU A 228 -0.24 -19.82 -24.46
C GLU A 228 -1.06 -20.18 -23.20
N GLN A 229 -2.18 -20.90 -23.35
CA GLN A 229 -2.97 -21.41 -22.23
C GLN A 229 -2.17 -22.39 -21.36
N LEU A 230 -1.38 -23.26 -21.98
CA LEU A 230 -0.47 -24.14 -21.26
C LEU A 230 0.59 -23.35 -20.50
N GLY A 231 1.14 -22.27 -21.07
CA GLY A 231 2.06 -21.37 -20.39
C GLY A 231 1.45 -20.72 -19.14
N TYR A 232 0.14 -20.42 -19.16
CA TYR A 232 -0.55 -19.85 -18.01
C TYR A 232 -0.74 -20.82 -16.84
N THR A 233 -0.54 -22.13 -17.02
CA THR A 233 -0.57 -23.10 -15.93
C THR A 233 0.68 -23.03 -15.05
N THR A 234 1.75 -22.42 -15.54
CA THR A 234 2.95 -22.11 -14.77
C THR A 234 2.87 -20.67 -14.32
N ILE A 235 2.80 -20.46 -13.01
CA ILE A 235 2.69 -19.13 -12.39
C ILE A 235 4.09 -18.66 -12.01
N GLU A 236 4.54 -17.57 -12.63
CA GLU A 236 5.87 -17.01 -12.44
C GLU A 236 5.84 -15.62 -11.77
N SER A 237 6.95 -15.27 -11.12
CA SER A 237 7.11 -13.95 -10.53
C SER A 237 7.34 -12.87 -11.60
N PRO A 238 6.54 -11.77 -11.61
CA PRO A 238 6.74 -10.65 -12.52
C PRO A 238 7.85 -9.69 -12.08
N ILE A 239 8.28 -9.75 -10.80
CA ILE A 239 9.28 -8.85 -10.20
C ILE A 239 10.26 -9.62 -9.30
N ASP A 240 11.39 -9.00 -8.97
CA ASP A 240 12.23 -9.43 -7.86
C ASP A 240 11.58 -8.97 -6.55
N GLY A 241 11.60 -9.81 -5.50
CA GLY A 241 10.99 -9.44 -4.22
C GLY A 241 10.88 -10.59 -3.24
N ILE A 242 9.99 -10.43 -2.26
CA ILE A 242 9.68 -11.40 -1.22
C ILE A 242 8.21 -11.76 -1.30
N ILE A 243 7.88 -13.03 -1.08
CA ILE A 243 6.48 -13.49 -0.94
C ILE A 243 5.93 -12.95 0.39
N LEU A 244 4.93 -12.07 0.32
CA LEU A 244 4.27 -11.48 1.49
C LEU A 244 3.15 -12.36 2.02
N SER A 245 2.37 -12.96 1.12
CA SER A 245 1.31 -13.95 1.45
C SER A 245 1.22 -15.02 0.39
N ARG A 246 0.80 -16.20 0.80
CA ARG A 246 0.40 -17.32 -0.04
C ARG A 246 -1.06 -17.62 0.28
N ASP A 247 -1.90 -17.46 -0.71
CA ASP A 247 -3.35 -17.45 -0.55
C ASP A 247 -3.99 -18.75 -1.08
N VAL A 248 -3.18 -19.71 -1.56
CA VAL A 248 -3.62 -21.01 -2.06
C VAL A 248 -2.76 -22.14 -1.52
N GLU A 249 -3.33 -23.35 -1.46
CA GLU A 249 -2.69 -24.60 -1.05
C GLU A 249 -2.64 -25.60 -2.21
N ILE A 250 -1.80 -26.63 -2.06
CA ILE A 250 -1.77 -27.76 -3.01
C ILE A 250 -3.11 -28.49 -2.94
N GLY A 251 -3.76 -28.65 -4.11
CA GLY A 251 -5.09 -29.24 -4.23
C GLY A 251 -6.22 -28.21 -4.35
N ASP A 252 -5.96 -26.93 -4.12
CA ASP A 252 -6.96 -25.88 -4.29
C ASP A 252 -7.30 -25.68 -5.77
N ALA A 253 -8.59 -25.40 -6.03
CA ALA A 253 -9.08 -25.00 -7.33
C ALA A 253 -8.94 -23.49 -7.51
N VAL A 254 -8.27 -23.05 -8.57
CA VAL A 254 -8.10 -21.65 -8.93
C VAL A 254 -8.89 -21.30 -10.18
N SER A 255 -9.42 -20.08 -10.20
CA SER A 255 -10.18 -19.52 -11.32
C SER A 255 -9.35 -18.48 -12.08
N SER A 256 -9.48 -18.49 -13.41
CA SER A 256 -8.78 -17.59 -14.31
C SER A 256 -9.37 -16.16 -14.30
N ILE A 257 -8.51 -15.15 -14.38
CA ILE A 257 -8.90 -13.75 -14.65
C ILE A 257 -9.49 -13.57 -16.07
N LEU A 258 -9.20 -14.52 -16.99
CA LEU A 258 -9.61 -14.44 -18.39
C LEU A 258 -11.02 -15.00 -18.63
N VAL A 259 -11.66 -15.56 -17.60
CA VAL A 259 -13.04 -16.09 -17.71
C VAL A 259 -14.03 -15.00 -17.31
N LEU A 260 -14.91 -14.62 -18.23
CA LEU A 260 -15.93 -13.58 -18.01
C LEU A 260 -16.85 -13.98 -16.86
N GLY A 261 -17.05 -13.06 -15.90
CA GLY A 261 -17.95 -13.26 -14.75
C GLY A 261 -17.34 -14.07 -13.60
N SER A 262 -16.08 -14.50 -13.69
CA SER A 262 -15.37 -15.16 -12.60
C SER A 262 -14.45 -14.18 -11.88
N SER A 263 -14.42 -14.27 -10.54
CA SER A 263 -13.39 -13.57 -9.75
C SER A 263 -12.10 -14.37 -9.84
N ALA A 264 -11.03 -13.77 -10.37
CA ALA A 264 -9.72 -14.40 -10.40
C ALA A 264 -9.24 -14.74 -9.00
N THR A 265 -8.77 -15.97 -8.81
CA THR A 265 -8.19 -16.39 -7.53
C THR A 265 -6.84 -15.71 -7.33
N LEU A 266 -6.67 -15.05 -6.18
CA LEU A 266 -5.38 -14.55 -5.72
C LEU A 266 -4.53 -15.74 -5.29
N VAL A 267 -3.36 -15.88 -5.90
CA VAL A 267 -2.45 -17.01 -5.62
C VAL A 267 -1.43 -16.61 -4.57
N MET A 268 -0.76 -15.50 -4.78
CA MET A 268 0.29 -14.98 -3.91
C MET A 268 0.35 -13.46 -3.99
N THR A 269 0.86 -12.83 -2.92
CA THR A 269 1.20 -11.41 -2.94
C THR A 269 2.71 -11.27 -2.78
N LEU A 270 3.33 -10.54 -3.69
CA LEU A 270 4.75 -10.20 -3.66
C LEU A 270 4.97 -8.75 -3.30
N GLY A 271 6.11 -8.44 -2.70
CA GLY A 271 6.53 -7.06 -2.45
C GLY A 271 8.04 -6.91 -2.42
N ASP A 272 8.48 -5.73 -2.84
CA ASP A 272 9.85 -5.30 -2.59
C ASP A 272 9.89 -4.59 -1.23
N THR A 273 10.54 -5.22 -0.26
CA THR A 273 10.68 -4.74 1.11
C THR A 273 12.03 -4.09 1.42
N SER A 274 12.89 -3.91 0.42
CA SER A 274 14.17 -3.22 0.57
C SER A 274 13.97 -1.75 0.97
N GLU A 275 12.96 -1.13 0.39
CA GLU A 275 12.45 0.17 0.79
C GLU A 275 10.97 0.02 1.13
N VAL A 276 10.57 0.66 2.20
CA VAL A 276 9.17 0.68 2.65
C VAL A 276 8.72 2.13 2.89
N TYR A 277 7.43 2.34 2.95
CA TYR A 277 6.89 3.64 3.33
C TYR A 277 5.74 3.48 4.31
N VAL A 278 5.57 4.48 5.18
CA VAL A 278 4.34 4.62 5.96
C VAL A 278 3.28 5.23 5.06
N LYS A 279 2.19 4.53 4.86
CA LYS A 279 0.97 5.04 4.26
C LYS A 279 0.12 5.66 5.36
N GLY A 280 0.50 6.88 5.73
CA GLY A 280 -0.12 7.62 6.83
C GLY A 280 -1.31 8.45 6.37
N LYS A 281 -2.21 8.73 7.30
CA LYS A 281 -3.34 9.64 7.12
C LYS A 281 -3.09 10.89 7.92
N VAL A 282 -3.30 12.04 7.32
CA VAL A 282 -3.20 13.37 7.92
C VAL A 282 -4.55 14.06 7.77
N ASP A 283 -4.99 14.72 8.83
CA ASP A 283 -6.26 15.45 8.83
C ASP A 283 -6.22 16.68 7.92
N GLU A 284 -7.39 17.08 7.40
CA GLU A 284 -7.56 18.26 6.55
C GLU A 284 -7.01 19.53 7.18
N SER A 285 -7.14 19.70 8.50
CA SER A 285 -6.64 20.86 9.24
C SER A 285 -5.13 21.03 9.19
N ASP A 286 -4.38 19.93 8.96
CA ASP A 286 -2.93 19.91 9.04
C ASP A 286 -2.24 19.66 7.70
N ILE A 287 -2.96 19.11 6.71
CA ILE A 287 -2.36 18.78 5.40
C ILE A 287 -1.76 19.99 4.67
N GLY A 288 -2.36 21.17 4.86
CA GLY A 288 -1.86 22.42 4.27
C GLY A 288 -0.46 22.86 4.75
N LYS A 289 0.06 22.25 5.83
CA LYS A 289 1.38 22.49 6.40
C LYS A 289 2.42 21.46 5.96
N VAL A 290 1.97 20.39 5.27
CA VAL A 290 2.82 19.27 4.84
C VAL A 290 3.23 19.45 3.38
N TYR A 291 4.52 19.31 3.09
CA TYR A 291 5.07 19.38 1.73
C TYR A 291 6.09 18.28 1.47
N LEU A 292 6.38 18.05 0.19
CA LEU A 292 7.31 17.02 -0.24
C LEU A 292 8.73 17.30 0.26
N GLY A 293 9.43 16.24 0.67
CA GLY A 293 10.81 16.32 1.15
C GLY A 293 10.95 16.63 2.63
N GLN A 294 9.89 16.98 3.35
CA GLN A 294 9.96 17.20 4.80
C GLN A 294 10.50 15.97 5.52
N PRO A 295 11.42 16.16 6.48
CA PRO A 295 11.90 15.07 7.32
C PRO A 295 10.80 14.59 8.25
N ALA A 296 10.84 13.30 8.55
CA ALA A 296 9.91 12.68 9.48
C ALA A 296 10.62 11.70 10.42
N ARG A 297 10.18 11.65 11.67
CA ARG A 297 10.54 10.65 12.67
C ARG A 297 9.44 9.62 12.71
N ILE A 298 9.80 8.33 12.55
CA ILE A 298 8.83 7.26 12.46
C ILE A 298 9.00 6.35 13.65
N LYS A 299 7.93 6.20 14.42
CA LYS A 299 7.81 5.27 15.53
C LYS A 299 6.93 4.13 15.12
N VAL A 300 7.45 2.91 15.18
CA VAL A 300 6.72 1.69 14.83
C VAL A 300 6.30 1.02 16.13
N GLU A 301 5.01 0.64 16.23
CA GLU A 301 4.46 0.03 17.47
C GLU A 301 5.21 -1.23 17.92
N SER A 302 5.73 -2.01 16.97
CA SER A 302 6.53 -3.20 17.25
C SER A 302 7.96 -2.90 17.72
N PHE A 303 8.45 -1.66 17.61
CA PHE A 303 9.80 -1.23 17.95
C PHE A 303 9.79 0.08 18.73
N LYS A 304 9.22 0.06 19.94
CA LYS A 304 8.97 1.29 20.76
C LYS A 304 10.25 2.06 21.09
N ASP A 305 11.38 1.36 21.24
CA ASP A 305 12.67 1.96 21.61
C ASP A 305 13.49 2.42 20.39
N LYS A 306 13.02 2.16 19.15
CA LYS A 306 13.71 2.57 17.93
C LYS A 306 12.91 3.64 17.19
N THR A 307 13.58 4.74 16.85
CA THR A 307 13.04 5.75 15.96
C THR A 307 13.72 5.63 14.60
N PHE A 308 12.91 5.47 13.57
CA PHE A 308 13.37 5.45 12.19
C PHE A 308 13.27 6.85 11.61
N THR A 309 14.15 7.18 10.68
CA THR A 309 14.12 8.45 9.96
C THR A 309 13.61 8.24 8.55
N GLY A 310 12.84 9.20 8.07
CA GLY A 310 12.29 9.16 6.72
C GLY A 310 12.01 10.56 6.20
N LYS A 311 11.40 10.63 5.03
CA LYS A 311 10.97 11.87 4.41
C LYS A 311 9.65 11.69 3.67
N VAL A 312 8.87 12.78 3.58
CA VAL A 312 7.63 12.81 2.80
C VAL A 312 7.96 12.68 1.32
N THR A 313 7.47 11.61 0.67
CA THR A 313 7.73 11.35 -0.74
C THR A 313 6.51 11.60 -1.63
N LYS A 314 5.31 11.47 -1.07
CA LYS A 314 4.07 11.67 -1.83
C LYS A 314 2.94 12.16 -0.92
N ILE A 315 2.11 13.05 -1.45
CA ILE A 315 0.90 13.53 -0.80
C ILE A 315 -0.24 13.30 -1.79
N SER A 316 -1.33 12.66 -1.36
CA SER A 316 -2.50 12.46 -2.21
C SER A 316 -3.16 13.81 -2.52
N PRO A 317 -3.48 14.10 -3.78
CA PRO A 317 -4.22 15.31 -4.15
C PRO A 317 -5.72 15.20 -3.80
N MET A 318 -6.21 14.00 -3.45
CA MET A 318 -7.60 13.75 -3.11
C MET A 318 -7.70 13.26 -1.66
N GLY A 319 -8.54 13.92 -0.88
CA GLY A 319 -8.91 13.48 0.47
C GLY A 319 -9.89 12.31 0.42
N VAL A 320 -9.87 11.52 1.45
CA VAL A 320 -10.83 10.42 1.68
C VAL A 320 -11.63 10.76 2.92
N GLU A 321 -12.94 10.88 2.74
CA GLU A 321 -13.89 11.07 3.83
C GLU A 321 -14.30 9.71 4.40
N LYS A 322 -14.15 9.56 5.69
CA LYS A 322 -14.63 8.41 6.44
C LYS A 322 -15.14 8.87 7.79
N ASP A 323 -16.34 8.44 8.17
CA ASP A 323 -16.97 8.79 9.47
C ASP A 323 -17.03 10.31 9.69
N ASN A 324 -17.35 11.11 8.65
CA ASN A 324 -17.37 12.57 8.62
C ASN A 324 -16.00 13.24 8.93
N VAL A 325 -14.91 12.52 8.77
CA VAL A 325 -13.56 13.06 8.88
C VAL A 325 -12.84 12.95 7.53
N THR A 326 -12.41 14.09 7.00
CA THR A 326 -11.61 14.12 5.77
C THR A 326 -10.13 13.98 6.11
N THR A 327 -9.51 12.95 5.53
CA THR A 327 -8.08 12.69 5.69
C THR A 327 -7.38 12.60 4.34
N PHE A 328 -6.12 12.99 4.31
CA PHE A 328 -5.26 12.88 3.13
C PHE A 328 -4.18 11.82 3.32
N GLU A 329 -3.99 10.98 2.31
CA GLU A 329 -2.91 10.00 2.33
C GLU A 329 -1.56 10.68 2.10
N VAL A 330 -0.62 10.42 3.01
CA VAL A 330 0.77 10.88 2.90
C VAL A 330 1.69 9.67 2.97
N ARG A 331 2.67 9.59 2.05
CA ARG A 331 3.67 8.53 2.06
C ARG A 331 4.99 9.08 2.60
N VAL A 332 5.48 8.43 3.63
CA VAL A 332 6.76 8.75 4.25
C VAL A 332 7.70 7.56 4.04
N SER A 333 8.78 7.74 3.27
CA SER A 333 9.73 6.67 2.98
C SER A 333 10.58 6.32 4.19
N ILE A 334 10.95 5.04 4.28
CA ILE A 334 11.86 4.51 5.29
C ILE A 334 12.81 3.53 4.60
N ASN A 335 14.10 3.66 4.84
CA ASN A 335 15.06 2.65 4.42
C ASN A 335 14.99 1.44 5.35
N ASN A 336 14.88 0.25 4.79
CA ASN A 336 14.76 -1.01 5.52
C ASN A 336 15.85 -2.03 5.10
N PRO A 337 17.14 -1.69 5.17
CA PRO A 337 18.21 -2.55 4.66
C PRO A 337 18.32 -3.89 5.38
N GLU A 338 17.94 -3.94 6.64
CA GLU A 338 17.96 -5.16 7.46
C GLU A 338 16.68 -6.00 7.30
N GLY A 339 15.65 -5.51 6.60
CA GLY A 339 14.37 -6.21 6.43
C GLY A 339 13.57 -6.40 7.72
N VAL A 340 13.87 -5.64 8.78
CA VAL A 340 13.19 -5.75 10.08
C VAL A 340 11.76 -5.21 10.06
N LEU A 341 11.51 -4.20 9.24
CA LEU A 341 10.17 -3.64 9.05
C LEU A 341 9.40 -4.51 8.07
N LYS A 342 8.25 -4.99 8.51
CA LYS A 342 7.38 -5.85 7.72
C LYS A 342 6.15 -5.08 7.24
N ALA A 343 5.60 -5.51 6.12
CA ALA A 343 4.34 -4.98 5.62
C ALA A 343 3.22 -5.09 6.66
N MET A 344 2.30 -4.14 6.66
CA MET A 344 1.14 -4.03 7.56
C MET A 344 1.46 -3.72 9.03
N MET A 345 2.73 -3.51 9.44
CA MET A 345 3.04 -2.95 10.75
C MET A 345 2.45 -1.54 10.89
N THR A 346 1.92 -1.24 12.08
CA THR A 346 1.40 0.10 12.41
C THR A 346 2.55 1.03 12.78
N ALA A 347 2.55 2.22 12.20
CA ALA A 347 3.56 3.23 12.44
C ALA A 347 2.96 4.63 12.51
N ASN A 348 3.57 5.49 13.35
CA ASN A 348 3.28 6.89 13.49
C ASN A 348 4.45 7.70 12.92
N ALA A 349 4.21 8.41 11.82
CA ALA A 349 5.19 9.29 11.22
C ALA A 349 4.95 10.72 11.71
N GLU A 350 5.87 11.22 12.52
CA GLU A 350 5.91 12.61 13.00
C GLU A 350 6.63 13.45 11.93
N ILE A 351 5.87 14.09 11.04
CA ILE A 351 6.38 14.97 9.97
C ILE A 351 6.80 16.28 10.61
N ILE A 352 8.07 16.62 10.53
CA ILE A 352 8.65 17.80 11.21
C ILE A 352 8.35 19.04 10.36
N LEU A 353 7.56 19.95 10.92
CA LEU A 353 7.27 21.24 10.30
C LEU A 353 8.38 22.24 10.59
N GLU A 354 8.81 22.30 11.84
CA GLU A 354 9.80 23.24 12.34
C GLU A 354 10.50 22.61 13.55
N GLU A 355 11.80 22.74 13.67
CA GLU A 355 12.58 22.20 14.78
C GLU A 355 13.59 23.24 15.27
N HIS A 356 13.51 23.54 16.57
CA HIS A 356 14.47 24.40 17.25
C HIS A 356 15.26 23.58 18.27
N LYS A 357 16.59 23.64 18.21
CA LYS A 357 17.48 22.84 19.05
C LYS A 357 17.98 23.67 20.23
N GLY A 358 18.02 23.06 21.43
CA GLY A 358 18.59 23.67 22.62
C GLY A 358 17.83 24.89 23.10
N VAL A 359 16.52 24.96 22.92
CA VAL A 359 15.66 26.05 23.33
C VAL A 359 15.09 25.84 24.74
N LEU A 360 14.73 26.92 25.43
CA LEU A 360 14.03 26.86 26.72
C LEU A 360 12.58 26.37 26.46
N GLN A 361 12.12 25.42 27.24
CA GLN A 361 10.81 24.79 27.10
C GLN A 361 10.04 24.87 28.42
N ILE A 362 8.74 25.11 28.31
CA ILE A 362 7.78 25.05 29.43
C ILE A 362 6.61 24.13 29.00
N PRO A 363 5.99 23.42 29.94
CA PRO A 363 4.77 22.70 29.66
C PRO A 363 3.66 23.63 29.16
N GLU A 364 2.92 23.22 28.13
CA GLU A 364 1.80 24.03 27.60
C GLU A 364 0.76 24.36 28.68
N GLY A 365 0.50 23.42 29.62
CA GLY A 365 -0.43 23.61 30.71
C GLY A 365 0.03 24.67 31.76
N SER A 366 1.21 25.30 31.61
CA SER A 366 1.64 26.42 32.44
C SER A 366 1.32 27.77 31.82
N ILE A 367 0.83 27.82 30.58
CA ILE A 367 0.62 29.05 29.82
C ILE A 367 -0.83 29.52 29.99
N ILE A 368 -1.00 30.80 30.32
CA ILE A 368 -2.29 31.45 30.41
C ILE A 368 -2.37 32.47 29.27
N TYR A 369 -3.36 32.33 28.42
CA TYR A 369 -3.64 33.28 27.35
C TYR A 369 -4.66 34.33 27.83
N ASP A 370 -4.33 35.59 27.67
CA ASP A 370 -5.28 36.67 27.90
C ASP A 370 -6.23 36.86 26.72
N LYS A 371 -7.27 37.68 26.87
CA LYS A 371 -8.24 37.99 25.80
C LYS A 371 -7.58 38.49 24.52
N ASP A 372 -6.45 39.15 24.64
CA ASP A 372 -5.62 39.66 23.53
C ASP A 372 -4.63 38.64 22.99
N LYS A 373 -4.74 37.34 23.37
CA LYS A 373 -3.82 36.24 23.02
C LYS A 373 -2.37 36.46 23.48
N LYS A 374 -2.13 37.30 24.45
CA LYS A 374 -0.81 37.45 25.06
C LYS A 374 -0.57 36.31 26.06
N ALA A 375 0.59 35.67 25.92
CA ALA A 375 0.98 34.59 26.80
C ALA A 375 1.57 35.09 28.10
N SER A 376 1.20 34.45 29.19
CA SER A 376 1.74 34.72 30.52
C SER A 376 1.84 33.41 31.30
N VAL A 377 2.76 33.32 32.23
CA VAL A 377 2.92 32.18 33.14
C VAL A 377 2.85 32.65 34.59
N GLU A 378 2.45 31.76 35.46
CA GLU A 378 2.51 32.02 36.91
C GLU A 378 3.81 31.43 37.46
N VAL A 379 4.58 32.24 38.16
CA VAL A 379 5.80 31.83 38.86
C VAL A 379 5.58 31.89 40.36
N PRO A 380 6.18 30.98 41.16
CA PRO A 380 6.09 31.01 42.59
C PRO A 380 6.69 32.32 43.12
N ASP A 381 5.95 33.07 43.93
CA ASP A 381 6.42 34.28 44.60
C ASP A 381 5.92 34.30 46.07
N PRO A 382 6.80 34.01 47.04
CA PRO A 382 6.43 33.99 48.45
C PRO A 382 5.88 35.32 48.99
N LYS A 383 6.14 36.41 48.26
CA LYS A 383 5.69 37.75 48.64
C LYS A 383 4.31 38.12 48.09
N ALA A 384 3.78 37.38 47.18
CA ALA A 384 2.46 37.61 46.60
C ALA A 384 1.35 37.01 47.48
N LYS A 385 0.19 37.67 47.55
CA LYS A 385 -0.97 37.23 48.34
C LYS A 385 -1.42 35.80 48.09
N GLU A 386 -1.26 35.32 46.85
CA GLU A 386 -1.63 33.98 46.42
C GLU A 386 -0.41 33.04 46.29
N GLY A 387 0.79 33.44 46.76
CA GLY A 387 2.01 32.67 46.63
C GLY A 387 2.56 32.57 45.20
N LYS A 388 1.94 33.23 44.21
CA LYS A 388 2.28 33.21 42.79
C LYS A 388 2.16 34.60 42.17
N ARG A 389 2.99 34.84 41.14
CA ARG A 389 3.00 36.10 40.38
C ARG A 389 2.87 35.80 38.90
N LYS A 390 2.01 36.54 38.22
CA LYS A 390 1.84 36.46 36.77
C LYS A 390 2.97 37.19 36.06
N LEU A 391 3.65 36.55 35.13
CA LEU A 391 4.74 37.11 34.34
C LEU A 391 4.39 36.96 32.85
N ALA A 392 4.45 38.08 32.13
CA ALA A 392 4.29 38.03 30.65
C ALA A 392 5.52 37.38 30.03
N VAL A 393 5.29 36.49 29.06
CA VAL A 393 6.32 35.75 28.37
C VAL A 393 6.12 35.80 26.86
N ASN A 394 7.23 35.78 26.12
CA ASN A 394 7.20 35.57 24.67
C ASN A 394 7.45 34.09 24.38
N ILE A 395 6.53 33.49 23.65
CA ILE A 395 6.57 32.07 23.28
C ILE A 395 6.85 31.91 21.80
N GLY A 396 7.48 30.82 21.46
CA GLY A 396 7.78 30.38 20.06
C GLY A 396 6.92 29.21 19.62
N ILE A 397 7.55 28.20 19.08
CA ILE A 397 6.87 26.98 18.59
C ILE A 397 6.33 26.15 19.76
N SER A 398 5.23 25.43 19.51
CA SER A 398 4.64 24.48 20.46
C SER A 398 4.38 23.15 19.77
N ASN A 399 4.54 22.03 20.49
CA ASN A 399 4.19 20.70 20.07
C ASN A 399 2.93 20.13 20.75
N GLY A 400 2.19 21.01 21.46
CA GLY A 400 0.98 20.64 22.22
C GLY A 400 1.24 20.12 23.64
N ALA A 401 2.46 19.66 23.95
CA ALA A 401 2.87 19.25 25.28
C ALA A 401 3.81 20.29 25.94
N LYS A 402 4.75 20.77 25.14
CA LYS A 402 5.73 21.80 25.56
C LYS A 402 5.75 22.94 24.55
N THR A 403 6.03 24.14 25.04
CA THR A 403 6.14 25.37 24.24
C THR A 403 7.49 26.02 24.45
N GLU A 404 8.08 26.52 23.38
CA GLU A 404 9.31 27.29 23.41
C GLU A 404 9.12 28.62 24.11
N LEU A 405 10.07 28.93 24.95
CA LEU A 405 10.15 30.22 25.65
C LEU A 405 11.26 31.08 25.04
N LEU A 406 10.87 32.15 24.36
CA LEU A 406 11.81 33.08 23.74
C LEU A 406 12.35 34.13 24.74
N GLN A 407 11.46 34.60 25.64
CA GLN A 407 11.80 35.62 26.64
C GLN A 407 10.91 35.49 27.88
N GLY A 408 11.46 35.83 29.05
CA GLY A 408 10.70 35.97 30.29
C GLY A 408 11.23 35.19 31.48
N LEU A 409 11.78 33.98 31.27
CA LEU A 409 12.33 33.12 32.31
C LEU A 409 13.70 32.56 31.91
N LYS A 410 14.41 31.99 32.87
CA LYS A 410 15.71 31.34 32.69
C LYS A 410 15.58 29.84 32.93
N GLU A 411 16.58 29.11 32.47
CA GLU A 411 16.70 27.68 32.75
C GLU A 411 16.70 27.42 34.27
N GLY A 412 15.90 26.47 34.68
CA GLY A 412 15.73 26.11 36.11
C GLY A 412 14.65 26.89 36.85
N ASP A 413 14.12 27.99 36.31
CA ASP A 413 12.98 28.68 36.87
C ASP A 413 11.77 27.74 36.99
N GLN A 414 10.92 28.01 38.00
CA GLN A 414 9.71 27.20 38.21
C GLN A 414 8.47 27.94 37.71
N VAL A 415 7.60 27.22 37.07
CA VAL A 415 6.28 27.67 36.62
C VAL A 415 5.18 26.82 37.23
N VAL A 416 4.01 27.41 37.43
CA VAL A 416 2.85 26.72 38.03
C VAL A 416 1.98 26.17 36.91
N LEU A 417 1.67 24.89 36.99
CA LEU A 417 0.69 24.21 36.10
C LEU A 417 -0.73 24.61 36.51
N GLN A 418 -1.58 24.86 35.53
CA GLN A 418 -2.98 25.25 35.71
C GLN A 418 -3.88 24.05 36.03
#